data_63da40ceab76d7506d67a564549853a8
#
_entry.id   63da40ceab76d7506d67a564549853a8
#
_cell.length_a   1.000
_cell.length_b   1.000
_cell.length_c   1.000
_cell.angle_alpha   90.00
_cell.angle_beta   90.00
_cell.angle_gamma   90.00
#
_symmetry.space_group_name_H-M   'P 1'
#
loop_
_entity.id
_entity.type
_entity.pdbx_description
1 polymer ?
#
loop_
_entity_poly.entity_id
_entity_poly.type
_entity_poly.pdbx_seq_one_letter_code
_entity_poly.pdbx_strand_id
1 'polypeptide(L)'
;MALLEINDVVVRFGGVVAVNGTSFDVPESSVTGLMGPNGAGKTTLFNVITGLQAPTKGTVRFDGRDITKLHPRQRALAGIGRTFQRIEVFGSLTVGDNIRVAAEMRGVDSPTTVRDELLDRVGLRPFAHVTADSVPTGIARLTELARALACSPRLLLLDEPSSGLSESETEAFATLIRSLAEDDGRSVLIVEHDVELVLGLCSMIHVLDFGSIIASGTPAEIRKDPRVQDAYLGADDAAAELAEDAVQEEVSA
;
A
#
# COMPACT_ATOMS: atom_id res chain seq x y z
N MET A 1 4.63 9.73 -17.78
CA MET A 1 5.49 10.55 -16.88
C MET A 1 5.43 9.95 -15.47
N ALA A 2 6.41 10.26 -14.60
CA ALA A 2 6.33 9.85 -13.20
C ALA A 2 5.32 10.74 -12.47
N LEU A 3 4.36 10.13 -11.77
CA LEU A 3 3.44 10.84 -10.87
C LEU A 3 4.06 11.07 -9.50
N LEU A 4 4.79 10.06 -8.99
CA LEU A 4 5.56 10.15 -7.74
C LEU A 4 7.02 9.87 -8.04
N GLU A 5 7.92 10.69 -7.49
CA GLU A 5 9.37 10.51 -7.56
C GLU A 5 9.94 10.50 -6.13
N ILE A 6 10.68 9.47 -5.83
CA ILE A 6 11.46 9.32 -4.59
C ILE A 6 12.93 9.45 -4.97
N ASN A 7 13.65 10.41 -4.39
CA ASN A 7 15.03 10.71 -4.75
C ASN A 7 15.93 10.72 -3.52
N ASP A 8 16.88 9.79 -3.45
CA ASP A 8 17.92 9.66 -2.40
C ASP A 8 17.37 9.74 -0.98
N VAL A 9 16.19 9.13 -0.74
CA VAL A 9 15.53 9.20 0.57
C VAL A 9 16.30 8.38 1.60
N VAL A 10 16.66 9.02 2.70
CA VAL A 10 17.25 8.40 3.89
C VAL A 10 16.36 8.65 5.10
N VAL A 11 16.09 7.62 5.88
CA VAL A 11 15.40 7.73 7.17
C VAL A 11 16.21 7.03 8.23
N ARG A 12 16.47 7.73 9.35
CA ARG A 12 17.19 7.22 10.52
C ARG A 12 16.36 7.35 11.77
N PHE A 13 16.33 6.30 12.57
CA PHE A 13 15.75 6.27 13.90
C PHE A 13 16.87 5.99 14.90
N GLY A 14 17.41 7.04 15.54
CA GLY A 14 18.59 6.90 16.39
C GLY A 14 19.78 6.34 15.60
N GLY A 15 20.28 5.17 16.00
CA GLY A 15 21.38 4.48 15.33
C GLY A 15 20.97 3.62 14.11
N VAL A 16 19.68 3.38 13.91
CA VAL A 16 19.17 2.48 12.86
C VAL A 16 18.86 3.27 11.61
N VAL A 17 19.34 2.80 10.44
CA VAL A 17 19.01 3.33 9.12
C VAL A 17 17.89 2.48 8.54
N ALA A 18 16.65 2.97 8.57
CA ALA A 18 15.48 2.23 8.08
C ALA A 18 15.27 2.37 6.57
N VAL A 19 15.73 3.48 5.98
CA VAL A 19 15.76 3.71 4.51
C VAL A 19 17.10 4.35 4.19
N ASN A 20 17.79 3.86 3.16
CA ASN A 20 19.18 4.17 2.88
C ASN A 20 19.41 4.56 1.40
N GLY A 21 19.14 5.80 1.07
CA GLY A 21 19.37 6.34 -0.28
C GLY A 21 18.44 5.76 -1.35
N THR A 22 17.19 5.46 -0.95
CA THR A 22 16.20 4.86 -1.84
C THR A 22 15.73 5.86 -2.88
N SER A 23 15.74 5.43 -4.16
CA SER A 23 15.22 6.18 -5.31
C SER A 23 14.40 5.28 -6.20
N PHE A 24 13.18 5.69 -6.54
CA PHE A 24 12.30 5.06 -7.52
C PHE A 24 11.15 5.99 -7.91
N ASP A 25 10.47 5.63 -8.99
CA ASP A 25 9.35 6.37 -9.53
C ASP A 25 8.08 5.52 -9.60
N VAL A 26 6.92 6.18 -9.47
CA VAL A 26 5.60 5.58 -9.76
C VAL A 26 5.03 6.29 -10.99
N PRO A 27 4.87 5.58 -12.12
CA PRO A 27 4.27 6.15 -13.32
C PRO A 27 2.80 6.51 -13.14
N GLU A 28 2.29 7.42 -13.99
CA GLU A 28 0.85 7.69 -14.08
C GLU A 28 0.09 6.47 -14.60
N SER A 29 -1.16 6.31 -14.16
CA SER A 29 -2.11 5.31 -14.65
C SER A 29 -1.56 3.88 -14.66
N SER A 30 -0.86 3.51 -13.58
CA SER A 30 -0.19 2.22 -13.48
C SER A 30 -0.28 1.64 -12.07
N VAL A 31 -0.09 0.32 -11.97
CA VAL A 31 0.11 -0.36 -10.69
C VAL A 31 1.59 -0.67 -10.54
N THR A 32 2.20 -0.12 -9.49
CA THR A 32 3.60 -0.32 -9.13
C THR A 32 3.68 -1.12 -7.83
N GLY A 33 4.49 -2.17 -7.79
CA GLY A 33 4.74 -2.98 -6.60
C GLY A 33 5.97 -2.48 -5.83
N LEU A 34 5.90 -2.47 -4.51
CA LEU A 34 7.05 -2.32 -3.63
C LEU A 34 7.15 -3.58 -2.77
N MET A 35 8.07 -4.46 -3.14
CA MET A 35 8.31 -5.75 -2.49
C MET A 35 9.53 -5.68 -1.55
N GLY A 36 9.68 -6.70 -0.72
CA GLY A 36 10.85 -6.89 0.13
C GLY A 36 10.51 -7.62 1.42
N PRO A 37 11.51 -8.21 2.11
CA PRO A 37 11.31 -8.92 3.37
C PRO A 37 10.78 -8.02 4.49
N ASN A 38 10.39 -8.64 5.61
CA ASN A 38 9.99 -7.90 6.80
C ASN A 38 11.16 -7.06 7.32
N GLY A 39 10.89 -5.82 7.72
CA GLY A 39 11.93 -4.90 8.15
C GLY A 39 12.72 -4.20 7.04
N ALA A 40 12.47 -4.49 5.76
CA ALA A 40 13.18 -3.86 4.63
C ALA A 40 12.98 -2.32 4.52
N GLY A 41 11.95 -1.74 5.20
CA GLY A 41 11.70 -0.30 5.21
C GLY A 41 10.46 0.16 4.43
N LYS A 42 9.65 -0.78 3.90
CA LYS A 42 8.45 -0.50 3.07
C LYS A 42 7.46 0.46 3.75
N THR A 43 7.02 0.13 4.96
CA THR A 43 6.10 0.98 5.75
C THR A 43 6.72 2.34 6.09
N THR A 44 8.04 2.39 6.31
CA THR A 44 8.76 3.67 6.53
C THR A 44 8.70 4.54 5.28
N LEU A 45 8.90 3.97 4.08
CA LEU A 45 8.74 4.69 2.81
C LEU A 45 7.31 5.20 2.60
N PHE A 46 6.30 4.39 2.89
CA PHE A 46 4.89 4.82 2.84
C PHE A 46 4.65 6.00 3.79
N ASN A 47 5.21 5.95 5.00
CA ASN A 47 5.13 7.07 5.95
C ASN A 47 5.85 8.32 5.43
N VAL A 48 6.98 8.16 4.72
CA VAL A 48 7.66 9.29 4.06
C VAL A 48 6.80 9.87 2.94
N ILE A 49 6.20 9.05 2.07
CA ILE A 49 5.34 9.49 0.97
C ILE A 49 4.10 10.23 1.48
N THR A 50 3.50 9.75 2.57
CA THR A 50 2.31 10.37 3.17
C THR A 50 2.62 11.57 4.09
N GLY A 51 3.92 11.79 4.43
CA GLY A 51 4.35 12.88 5.32
C GLY A 51 4.16 12.60 6.81
N LEU A 52 3.83 11.36 7.18
CA LEU A 52 3.80 10.89 8.57
C LEU A 52 5.21 10.77 9.16
N GLN A 53 6.21 10.55 8.30
CA GLN A 53 7.63 10.54 8.65
C GLN A 53 8.38 11.52 7.76
N ALA A 54 9.15 12.43 8.34
CA ALA A 54 10.07 13.27 7.60
C ALA A 54 11.33 12.48 7.22
N PRO A 55 11.83 12.56 5.98
CA PRO A 55 13.11 11.97 5.62
C PRO A 55 14.25 12.75 6.27
N THR A 56 15.35 12.05 6.61
CA THR A 56 16.60 12.67 7.10
C THR A 56 17.34 13.36 5.94
N LYS A 57 17.27 12.77 4.73
CA LYS A 57 17.80 13.30 3.47
C LYS A 57 16.91 12.87 2.32
N GLY A 58 17.11 13.49 1.17
CA GLY A 58 16.38 13.19 -0.07
C GLY A 58 15.12 14.00 -0.21
N THR A 59 14.41 13.75 -1.29
CA THR A 59 13.19 14.49 -1.65
C THR A 59 12.09 13.55 -2.15
N VAL A 60 10.85 13.97 -1.94
CA VAL A 60 9.64 13.36 -2.49
C VAL A 60 8.96 14.38 -3.37
N ARG A 61 8.75 14.04 -4.65
CA ARG A 61 8.01 14.87 -5.59
C ARG A 61 6.73 14.18 -6.02
N PHE A 62 5.66 14.93 -6.13
CA PHE A 62 4.37 14.46 -6.60
C PHE A 62 3.83 15.43 -7.66
N ASP A 63 3.50 14.89 -8.84
CA ASP A 63 3.06 15.71 -9.99
C ASP A 63 4.07 16.84 -10.28
N GLY A 64 5.37 16.50 -10.31
CA GLY A 64 6.46 17.45 -10.54
C GLY A 64 6.73 18.45 -9.42
N ARG A 65 5.95 18.44 -8.31
CA ARG A 65 6.09 19.39 -7.18
C ARG A 65 6.81 18.72 -6.01
N ASP A 66 7.74 19.42 -5.40
CA ASP A 66 8.36 18.96 -4.14
C ASP A 66 7.34 19.01 -3.00
N ILE A 67 7.03 17.86 -2.44
CA ILE A 67 6.10 17.68 -1.31
C ILE A 67 6.83 17.27 -0.02
N THR A 68 8.16 17.23 -0.02
CA THR A 68 8.98 16.70 1.07
C THR A 68 8.63 17.29 2.44
N LYS A 69 8.33 18.58 2.48
CA LYS A 69 8.01 19.32 3.72
C LYS A 69 6.51 19.52 3.95
N LEU A 70 5.64 19.02 3.06
CA LEU A 70 4.19 19.17 3.23
C LEU A 70 3.68 18.22 4.32
N HIS A 71 2.75 18.72 5.13
CA HIS A 71 2.05 17.90 6.13
C HIS A 71 1.12 16.87 5.48
N PRO A 72 0.77 15.76 6.18
CA PRO A 72 -0.08 14.70 5.64
C PRO A 72 -1.39 15.20 5.02
N ARG A 73 -2.08 16.13 5.71
CA ARG A 73 -3.32 16.74 5.18
C ARG A 73 -3.11 17.42 3.82
N GLN A 74 -2.00 18.12 3.62
CA GLN A 74 -1.72 18.81 2.36
C GLN A 74 -1.45 17.81 1.22
N ARG A 75 -0.77 16.70 1.52
CA ARG A 75 -0.52 15.62 0.56
C ARG A 75 -1.80 14.88 0.19
N ALA A 76 -2.68 14.62 1.17
CA ALA A 76 -4.00 14.06 0.91
C ALA A 76 -4.84 14.99 0.02
N LEU A 77 -4.83 16.30 0.27
CA LEU A 77 -5.49 17.29 -0.58
C LEU A 77 -4.87 17.40 -1.98
N ALA A 78 -3.57 17.14 -2.12
CA ALA A 78 -2.91 17.08 -3.42
C ALA A 78 -3.29 15.83 -4.23
N GLY A 79 -3.90 14.82 -3.62
CA GLY A 79 -4.38 13.62 -4.29
C GLY A 79 -3.65 12.33 -3.93
N ILE A 80 -3.00 12.25 -2.77
CA ILE A 80 -2.42 11.00 -2.25
C ILE A 80 -3.38 10.38 -1.24
N GLY A 81 -3.93 9.20 -1.58
CA GLY A 81 -4.73 8.37 -0.68
C GLY A 81 -3.92 7.20 -0.12
N ARG A 82 -4.29 6.68 1.05
CA ARG A 82 -3.63 5.52 1.65
C ARG A 82 -4.63 4.65 2.40
N THR A 83 -4.47 3.32 2.30
CA THR A 83 -4.96 2.35 3.28
C THR A 83 -3.84 2.01 4.26
N PHE A 84 -4.18 1.37 5.37
CA PHE A 84 -3.20 0.98 6.37
C PHE A 84 -3.17 -0.55 6.52
N GLN A 85 -2.04 -1.10 6.95
CA GLN A 85 -1.89 -2.52 7.22
C GLN A 85 -2.95 -3.00 8.23
N ARG A 86 -3.16 -2.24 9.30
CA ARG A 86 -4.27 -2.47 10.21
C ARG A 86 -5.51 -1.75 9.70
N ILE A 87 -6.64 -2.46 9.64
CA ILE A 87 -7.91 -1.90 9.15
C ILE A 87 -8.32 -0.70 10.02
N GLU A 88 -8.48 0.45 9.39
CA GLU A 88 -8.79 1.74 10.03
C GLU A 88 -10.17 2.24 9.57
N VAL A 89 -11.23 1.49 9.92
CA VAL A 89 -12.63 1.92 9.69
C VAL A 89 -13.23 2.53 10.94
N PHE A 90 -14.23 3.39 10.79
CA PHE A 90 -15.05 3.86 11.91
C PHE A 90 -16.06 2.76 12.27
N GLY A 91 -15.72 1.89 13.21
CA GLY A 91 -16.46 0.68 13.55
C GLY A 91 -17.92 0.93 13.90
N SER A 92 -18.22 2.02 14.62
CA SER A 92 -19.58 2.43 15.02
C SER A 92 -20.43 3.00 13.89
N LEU A 93 -19.83 3.38 12.75
CA LEU A 93 -20.56 3.83 11.57
C LEU A 93 -20.91 2.66 10.67
N THR A 94 -21.93 2.83 9.84
CA THR A 94 -22.23 1.87 8.78
C THR A 94 -21.14 1.89 7.70
N VAL A 95 -21.04 0.82 6.89
CA VAL A 95 -20.18 0.77 5.71
C VAL A 95 -20.44 1.97 4.81
N GLY A 96 -21.70 2.30 4.52
CA GLY A 96 -22.06 3.45 3.71
C GLY A 96 -21.69 4.79 4.34
N ASP A 97 -21.86 4.94 5.67
CA ASP A 97 -21.50 6.18 6.35
C ASP A 97 -19.97 6.38 6.42
N ASN A 98 -19.19 5.31 6.54
CA ASN A 98 -17.72 5.36 6.42
C ASN A 98 -17.28 6.03 5.12
N ILE A 99 -17.87 5.63 3.99
CA ILE A 99 -17.57 6.19 2.67
C ILE A 99 -18.07 7.63 2.57
N ARG A 100 -19.30 7.90 3.02
CA ARG A 100 -19.90 9.23 2.96
C ARG A 100 -19.09 10.26 3.73
N VAL A 101 -18.68 9.95 4.97
CA VAL A 101 -17.88 10.86 5.79
C VAL A 101 -16.54 11.22 5.10
N ALA A 102 -15.90 10.27 4.43
CA ALA A 102 -14.67 10.56 3.70
C ALA A 102 -14.91 11.53 2.52
N ALA A 103 -16.02 11.35 1.77
CA ALA A 103 -16.43 12.26 0.71
C ALA A 103 -16.76 13.67 1.25
N GLU A 104 -17.49 13.76 2.38
CA GLU A 104 -17.80 15.02 3.08
C GLU A 104 -16.51 15.76 3.52
N MET A 105 -15.58 15.04 4.15
CA MET A 105 -14.29 15.60 4.59
C MET A 105 -13.44 16.10 3.41
N ARG A 106 -13.58 15.50 2.24
CA ARG A 106 -12.92 15.94 1.00
C ARG A 106 -13.58 17.19 0.42
N GLY A 107 -14.85 17.45 0.77
CA GLY A 107 -15.63 18.59 0.27
C GLY A 107 -16.17 18.37 -1.13
N VAL A 108 -16.58 17.14 -1.47
CA VAL A 108 -17.26 16.86 -2.74
C VAL A 108 -18.70 17.39 -2.71
N ASP A 109 -19.23 17.82 -3.85
CA ASP A 109 -20.55 18.46 -3.94
C ASP A 109 -21.70 17.51 -3.59
N SER A 110 -21.55 16.21 -3.87
CA SER A 110 -22.59 15.20 -3.65
C SER A 110 -22.07 13.96 -2.93
N PRO A 111 -21.75 14.02 -1.62
CA PRO A 111 -21.15 12.90 -0.88
C PRO A 111 -22.00 11.61 -0.90
N THR A 112 -23.32 11.74 -0.95
CA THR A 112 -24.25 10.60 -1.03
C THR A 112 -24.14 9.90 -2.38
N THR A 113 -24.05 10.63 -3.48
CA THR A 113 -23.87 10.06 -4.81
C THR A 113 -22.53 9.31 -4.90
N VAL A 114 -21.44 9.93 -4.43
CA VAL A 114 -20.11 9.30 -4.39
C VAL A 114 -20.13 8.02 -3.55
N ARG A 115 -20.82 8.04 -2.39
CA ARG A 115 -21.01 6.84 -1.57
C ARG A 115 -21.70 5.74 -2.38
N ASP A 116 -22.81 6.06 -3.05
CA ASP A 116 -23.62 5.07 -3.75
C ASP A 116 -22.87 4.47 -4.94
N GLU A 117 -22.19 5.28 -5.72
CA GLU A 117 -21.32 4.83 -6.83
C GLU A 117 -20.18 3.92 -6.33
N LEU A 118 -19.52 4.27 -5.23
CA LEU A 118 -18.45 3.45 -4.67
C LEU A 118 -18.98 2.16 -4.06
N LEU A 119 -20.14 2.17 -3.39
CA LEU A 119 -20.79 0.95 -2.88
C LEU A 119 -21.07 -0.06 -4.01
N ASP A 120 -21.53 0.41 -5.16
CA ASP A 120 -21.76 -0.44 -6.32
C ASP A 120 -20.44 -0.94 -6.92
N ARG A 121 -19.48 -0.03 -7.11
CA ARG A 121 -18.21 -0.33 -7.75
C ARG A 121 -17.38 -1.38 -7.00
N VAL A 122 -17.34 -1.30 -5.66
CA VAL A 122 -16.57 -2.24 -4.83
C VAL A 122 -17.42 -3.40 -4.29
N GLY A 123 -18.68 -3.54 -4.75
CA GLY A 123 -19.55 -4.66 -4.34
C GLY A 123 -20.07 -4.57 -2.91
N LEU A 124 -20.07 -3.40 -2.29
CA LEU A 124 -20.47 -3.18 -0.89
C LEU A 124 -21.95 -2.82 -0.70
N ARG A 125 -22.74 -2.73 -1.79
CA ARG A 125 -24.16 -2.35 -1.70
C ARG A 125 -24.98 -3.18 -0.70
N PRO A 126 -24.81 -4.52 -0.61
CA PRO A 126 -25.54 -5.34 0.37
C PRO A 126 -25.22 -5.00 1.83
N PHE A 127 -24.07 -4.43 2.09
CA PHE A 127 -23.56 -4.11 3.43
C PHE A 127 -23.71 -2.62 3.79
N ALA A 128 -24.30 -1.80 2.91
CA ALA A 128 -24.35 -0.34 3.06
C ALA A 128 -24.86 0.14 4.42
N HIS A 129 -25.81 -0.59 5.03
CA HIS A 129 -26.45 -0.26 6.31
C HIS A 129 -25.93 -1.09 7.50
N VAL A 130 -24.94 -1.95 7.29
CA VAL A 130 -24.32 -2.76 8.34
C VAL A 130 -23.20 -1.96 9.00
N THR A 131 -23.10 -2.02 10.33
CA THR A 131 -21.99 -1.37 11.08
C THR A 131 -20.65 -2.01 10.72
N ALA A 132 -19.62 -1.19 10.58
CA ALA A 132 -18.33 -1.64 10.03
C ALA A 132 -17.56 -2.59 10.97
N ASP A 133 -17.84 -2.60 12.27
CA ASP A 133 -17.29 -3.56 13.24
C ASP A 133 -17.97 -4.94 13.20
N SER A 134 -19.12 -5.06 12.50
CA SER A 134 -19.91 -6.29 12.41
C SER A 134 -19.72 -7.03 11.07
N VAL A 135 -18.91 -6.50 10.16
CA VAL A 135 -18.70 -7.12 8.85
C VAL A 135 -17.45 -8.03 8.84
N PRO A 136 -17.38 -9.02 7.94
CA PRO A 136 -16.16 -9.80 7.70
C PRO A 136 -14.96 -8.94 7.30
N THR A 137 -13.75 -9.46 7.53
CA THR A 137 -12.49 -8.77 7.23
C THR A 137 -12.42 -8.27 5.78
N GLY A 138 -12.80 -9.08 4.80
CA GLY A 138 -12.81 -8.68 3.38
C GLY A 138 -13.70 -7.48 3.11
N ILE A 139 -14.89 -7.43 3.72
CA ILE A 139 -15.81 -6.29 3.61
C ILE A 139 -15.24 -5.03 4.30
N ALA A 140 -14.58 -5.19 5.44
CA ALA A 140 -13.90 -4.08 6.13
C ALA A 140 -12.74 -3.53 5.29
N ARG A 141 -11.94 -4.38 4.62
CA ARG A 141 -10.88 -3.99 3.68
C ARG A 141 -11.43 -3.21 2.48
N LEU A 142 -12.48 -3.72 1.85
CA LEU A 142 -13.15 -3.01 0.75
C LEU A 142 -13.76 -1.68 1.22
N THR A 143 -14.25 -1.61 2.46
CA THR A 143 -14.75 -0.36 3.05
C THR A 143 -13.63 0.67 3.22
N GLU A 144 -12.45 0.24 3.68
CA GLU A 144 -11.27 1.10 3.81
C GLU A 144 -10.79 1.60 2.43
N LEU A 145 -10.75 0.71 1.44
CA LEU A 145 -10.44 1.08 0.05
C LEU A 145 -11.46 2.11 -0.49
N ALA A 146 -12.75 1.86 -0.32
CA ALA A 146 -13.80 2.77 -0.76
C ALA A 146 -13.70 4.15 -0.09
N ARG A 147 -13.35 4.21 1.20
CA ARG A 147 -13.06 5.48 1.91
C ARG A 147 -11.89 6.24 1.29
N ALA A 148 -10.81 5.53 0.96
CA ALA A 148 -9.66 6.15 0.29
C ALA A 148 -10.07 6.68 -1.10
N LEU A 149 -10.85 5.92 -1.86
CA LEU A 149 -11.37 6.30 -3.18
C LEU A 149 -12.34 7.48 -3.13
N ALA A 150 -13.15 7.60 -2.07
CA ALA A 150 -14.05 8.73 -1.85
C ALA A 150 -13.33 10.09 -1.78
N CYS A 151 -12.05 10.07 -1.43
CA CYS A 151 -11.18 11.25 -1.48
C CYS A 151 -10.66 11.58 -2.89
N SER A 152 -11.07 10.83 -3.92
CA SER A 152 -10.64 11.00 -5.31
C SER A 152 -9.11 11.11 -5.48
N PRO A 153 -8.32 10.14 -4.98
CA PRO A 153 -6.86 10.20 -5.08
C PRO A 153 -6.39 10.00 -6.52
N ARG A 154 -5.31 10.67 -6.90
CA ARG A 154 -4.54 10.39 -8.12
C ARG A 154 -3.53 9.25 -7.88
N LEU A 155 -2.97 9.18 -6.67
CA LEU A 155 -2.10 8.10 -6.20
C LEU A 155 -2.74 7.42 -5.00
N LEU A 156 -2.91 6.11 -5.09
CA LEU A 156 -3.39 5.26 -4.01
C LEU A 156 -2.24 4.40 -3.47
N LEU A 157 -1.98 4.49 -2.19
CA LEU A 157 -0.99 3.68 -1.47
C LEU A 157 -1.72 2.56 -0.74
N LEU A 158 -1.42 1.32 -1.07
CA LEU A 158 -2.04 0.13 -0.48
C LEU A 158 -0.99 -0.68 0.30
N ASP A 159 -1.21 -0.83 1.61
CA ASP A 159 -0.28 -1.49 2.53
C ASP A 159 -0.85 -2.85 2.94
N GLU A 160 -0.37 -3.93 2.32
CA GLU A 160 -0.79 -5.32 2.49
C GLU A 160 -2.32 -5.53 2.41
N PRO A 161 -2.96 -5.04 1.34
CA PRO A 161 -4.42 -5.00 1.27
C PRO A 161 -5.07 -6.39 1.11
N SER A 162 -4.33 -7.41 0.67
CA SER A 162 -4.83 -8.79 0.51
C SER A 162 -4.84 -9.58 1.82
N SER A 163 -4.21 -9.07 2.86
CA SER A 163 -4.09 -9.77 4.14
C SER A 163 -5.46 -10.12 4.74
N GLY A 164 -5.70 -11.44 4.93
CA GLY A 164 -6.94 -11.97 5.48
C GLY A 164 -8.09 -12.13 4.47
N LEU A 165 -7.83 -11.96 3.18
CA LEU A 165 -8.74 -12.30 2.09
C LEU A 165 -8.59 -13.76 1.70
N SER A 166 -9.69 -14.38 1.25
CA SER A 166 -9.66 -15.66 0.54
C SER A 166 -9.08 -15.48 -0.86
N GLU A 167 -8.69 -16.56 -1.52
CA GLU A 167 -8.15 -16.54 -2.89
C GLU A 167 -9.11 -15.84 -3.86
N SER A 168 -10.41 -16.17 -3.83
CA SER A 168 -11.41 -15.53 -4.68
C SER A 168 -11.63 -14.04 -4.38
N GLU A 169 -11.51 -13.63 -3.11
CA GLU A 169 -11.57 -12.22 -2.73
C GLU A 169 -10.32 -11.47 -3.20
N THR A 170 -9.14 -12.11 -3.15
CA THR A 170 -7.88 -11.55 -3.66
C THR A 170 -7.92 -11.35 -5.17
N GLU A 171 -8.45 -12.29 -5.93
CA GLU A 171 -8.65 -12.16 -7.39
C GLU A 171 -9.61 -11.01 -7.75
N ALA A 172 -10.74 -10.92 -7.03
CA ALA A 172 -11.71 -9.83 -7.21
C ALA A 172 -11.08 -8.47 -6.85
N PHE A 173 -10.30 -8.42 -5.78
CA PHE A 173 -9.55 -7.23 -5.37
C PHE A 173 -8.51 -6.83 -6.43
N ALA A 174 -7.72 -7.77 -6.95
CA ALA A 174 -6.75 -7.51 -8.01
C ALA A 174 -7.41 -6.96 -9.28
N THR A 175 -8.56 -7.51 -9.66
CA THR A 175 -9.36 -7.03 -10.79
C THR A 175 -9.83 -5.58 -10.57
N LEU A 176 -10.32 -5.28 -9.37
CA LEU A 176 -10.72 -3.91 -8.99
C LEU A 176 -9.53 -2.94 -9.07
N ILE A 177 -8.38 -3.29 -8.49
CA ILE A 177 -7.19 -2.43 -8.52
C ILE A 177 -6.71 -2.19 -9.95
N ARG A 178 -6.74 -3.20 -10.82
CA ARG A 178 -6.40 -3.06 -12.23
C ARG A 178 -7.34 -2.06 -12.92
N SER A 179 -8.65 -2.16 -12.69
CA SER A 179 -9.63 -1.23 -13.27
C SER A 179 -9.43 0.22 -12.79
N LEU A 180 -8.94 0.44 -11.56
CA LEU A 180 -8.61 1.80 -11.09
C LEU A 180 -7.47 2.43 -11.89
N ALA A 181 -6.49 1.63 -12.34
CA ALA A 181 -5.39 2.14 -13.14
C ALA A 181 -5.76 2.29 -14.61
N GLU A 182 -6.41 1.28 -15.20
CA GLU A 182 -6.71 1.22 -16.64
C GLU A 182 -7.90 2.11 -17.03
N ASP A 183 -8.99 2.08 -16.27
CA ASP A 183 -10.24 2.78 -16.62
C ASP A 183 -10.30 4.20 -16.01
N ASP A 184 -9.81 4.39 -14.78
CA ASP A 184 -9.88 5.68 -14.08
C ASP A 184 -8.60 6.51 -14.21
N GLY A 185 -7.52 5.95 -14.77
CA GLY A 185 -6.24 6.62 -14.89
C GLY A 185 -5.56 6.91 -13.54
N ARG A 186 -5.89 6.15 -12.49
CA ARG A 186 -5.26 6.30 -11.17
C ARG A 186 -3.93 5.55 -11.13
N SER A 187 -2.98 6.09 -10.38
CA SER A 187 -1.76 5.35 -10.07
C SER A 187 -1.90 4.64 -8.73
N VAL A 188 -1.39 3.43 -8.64
CA VAL A 188 -1.39 2.63 -7.40
C VAL A 188 0.04 2.24 -7.07
N LEU A 189 0.45 2.44 -5.83
CA LEU A 189 1.65 1.85 -5.26
C LEU A 189 1.22 0.87 -4.17
N ILE A 190 1.50 -0.41 -4.39
CA ILE A 190 1.07 -1.49 -3.51
C ILE A 190 2.29 -2.13 -2.83
N VAL A 191 2.20 -2.29 -1.51
CA VAL A 191 3.10 -3.16 -0.73
C VAL A 191 2.38 -4.47 -0.50
N GLU A 192 2.99 -5.57 -0.91
CA GLU A 192 2.49 -6.93 -0.70
C GLU A 192 3.66 -7.89 -0.50
N HIS A 193 3.38 -8.97 0.22
CA HIS A 193 4.29 -10.10 0.39
C HIS A 193 3.86 -11.33 -0.42
N ASP A 194 2.64 -11.34 -0.94
CA ASP A 194 2.20 -12.32 -1.93
C ASP A 194 2.83 -12.01 -3.30
N VAL A 195 3.88 -12.77 -3.61
CA VAL A 195 4.68 -12.60 -4.82
C VAL A 195 3.84 -12.79 -6.08
N GLU A 196 2.97 -13.80 -6.11
CA GLU A 196 2.16 -14.11 -7.29
C GLU A 196 1.12 -13.01 -7.55
N LEU A 197 0.51 -12.46 -6.50
CA LEU A 197 -0.38 -11.30 -6.63
C LEU A 197 0.35 -10.10 -7.24
N VAL A 198 1.54 -9.76 -6.74
CA VAL A 198 2.31 -8.62 -7.24
C VAL A 198 2.76 -8.82 -8.67
N LEU A 199 3.28 -10.01 -9.01
CA LEU A 199 3.70 -10.36 -10.37
C LEU A 199 2.54 -10.36 -11.37
N GLY A 200 1.33 -10.71 -10.92
CA GLY A 200 0.12 -10.71 -11.76
C GLY A 200 -0.55 -9.35 -11.91
N LEU A 201 -0.34 -8.43 -10.97
CA LEU A 201 -1.05 -7.16 -10.90
C LEU A 201 -0.22 -5.96 -11.37
N CYS A 202 1.08 -5.93 -11.07
CA CYS A 202 1.92 -4.76 -11.26
C CYS A 202 2.54 -4.70 -12.66
N SER A 203 2.68 -3.50 -13.21
CA SER A 203 3.43 -3.24 -14.44
C SER A 203 4.92 -2.99 -14.19
N MET A 204 5.26 -2.50 -13.01
CA MET A 204 6.62 -2.22 -12.54
C MET A 204 6.72 -2.67 -11.07
N ILE A 205 7.88 -3.22 -10.69
CA ILE A 205 8.13 -3.66 -9.32
C ILE A 205 9.49 -3.14 -8.87
N HIS A 206 9.53 -2.61 -7.65
CA HIS A 206 10.75 -2.25 -6.93
C HIS A 206 10.93 -3.18 -5.75
N VAL A 207 12.11 -3.75 -5.59
CA VAL A 207 12.42 -4.65 -4.48
C VAL A 207 13.35 -3.93 -3.52
N LEU A 208 12.86 -3.79 -2.28
CA LEU A 208 13.56 -3.13 -1.19
C LEU A 208 14.15 -4.18 -0.25
N ASP A 209 15.44 -4.02 0.08
CA ASP A 209 16.10 -4.82 1.09
C ASP A 209 17.04 -3.93 1.92
N PHE A 210 17.04 -4.09 3.25
CA PHE A 210 17.79 -3.26 4.20
C PHE A 210 17.75 -1.75 3.89
N GLY A 211 16.57 -1.25 3.52
CA GLY A 211 16.35 0.17 3.22
C GLY A 211 16.82 0.65 1.86
N SER A 212 17.33 -0.22 0.98
CA SER A 212 17.83 0.12 -0.35
C SER A 212 17.11 -0.66 -1.43
N ILE A 213 16.90 -0.05 -2.62
CA ILE A 213 16.37 -0.77 -3.78
C ILE A 213 17.46 -1.68 -4.32
N ILE A 214 17.22 -3.00 -4.32
CA ILE A 214 18.14 -4.01 -4.86
C ILE A 214 17.81 -4.40 -6.31
N ALA A 215 16.55 -4.26 -6.71
CA ALA A 215 16.10 -4.52 -8.08
C ALA A 215 14.90 -3.64 -8.43
N SER A 216 14.78 -3.31 -9.72
CA SER A 216 13.62 -2.63 -10.32
C SER A 216 13.41 -3.15 -11.72
N GLY A 217 12.16 -3.46 -12.08
CA GLY A 217 11.87 -3.97 -13.42
C GLY A 217 10.43 -4.44 -13.56
N THR A 218 10.12 -4.98 -14.72
CA THR A 218 8.86 -5.68 -15.01
C THR A 218 8.74 -6.97 -14.18
N PRO A 219 7.54 -7.53 -14.00
CA PRO A 219 7.36 -8.80 -13.33
C PRO A 219 8.24 -9.92 -13.86
N ALA A 220 8.44 -9.98 -15.20
CA ALA A 220 9.27 -11.00 -15.84
C ALA A 220 10.78 -10.85 -15.53
N GLU A 221 11.27 -9.61 -15.36
CA GLU A 221 12.65 -9.31 -14.98
C GLU A 221 12.87 -9.61 -13.50
N ILE A 222 11.96 -9.19 -12.62
CA ILE A 222 12.03 -9.40 -11.16
C ILE A 222 12.03 -10.89 -10.81
N ARG A 223 11.18 -11.69 -11.46
CA ARG A 223 11.12 -13.17 -11.25
C ARG A 223 12.47 -13.86 -11.52
N LYS A 224 13.30 -13.32 -12.40
CA LYS A 224 14.58 -13.89 -12.82
C LYS A 224 15.79 -13.25 -12.14
N ASP A 225 15.62 -12.21 -11.35
CA ASP A 225 16.74 -11.50 -10.72
C ASP A 225 17.28 -12.33 -9.53
N PRO A 226 18.54 -12.78 -9.57
CA PRO A 226 19.13 -13.59 -8.49
C PRO A 226 19.13 -12.86 -7.14
N ARG A 227 19.32 -11.53 -7.14
CA ARG A 227 19.33 -10.73 -5.91
C ARG A 227 17.98 -10.75 -5.20
N VAL A 228 16.90 -10.83 -5.98
CA VAL A 228 15.53 -10.95 -5.46
C VAL A 228 15.31 -12.34 -4.85
N GLN A 229 15.77 -13.38 -5.57
CA GLN A 229 15.67 -14.76 -5.09
C GLN A 229 16.44 -14.94 -3.76
N ASP A 230 17.68 -14.44 -3.70
CA ASP A 230 18.51 -14.50 -2.49
C ASP A 230 17.89 -13.74 -1.30
N ALA A 231 17.28 -12.57 -1.53
CA ALA A 231 16.65 -11.78 -0.49
C ALA A 231 15.41 -12.47 0.13
N TYR A 232 14.70 -13.27 -0.65
CA TYR A 232 13.54 -14.02 -0.17
C TYR A 232 13.92 -15.40 0.41
N LEU A 233 14.88 -16.12 -0.19
CA LEU A 233 15.36 -17.41 0.32
C LEU A 233 16.11 -17.24 1.64
N GLY A 234 16.94 -16.21 1.78
CA GLY A 234 17.64 -15.93 3.04
C GLY A 234 16.71 -15.52 4.20
N ALA A 235 15.51 -15.01 3.90
CA ALA A 235 14.52 -14.68 4.93
C ALA A 235 13.79 -15.93 5.46
N ASP A 236 13.54 -16.91 4.59
CA ASP A 236 12.91 -18.18 4.97
C ASP A 236 13.88 -19.07 5.74
N ASP A 237 15.15 -19.14 5.36
CA ASP A 237 16.20 -19.89 6.06
C ASP A 237 16.47 -19.31 7.48
N ALA A 238 16.54 -17.99 7.64
CA ALA A 238 16.72 -17.36 8.93
C ALA A 238 15.51 -17.57 9.87
N ALA A 239 14.30 -17.62 9.32
CA ALA A 239 13.10 -17.93 10.10
C ALA A 239 13.05 -19.42 10.52
N ALA A 240 13.56 -20.33 9.69
CA ALA A 240 13.67 -21.74 9.99
C ALA A 240 14.74 -22.00 11.08
N GLU A 241 15.91 -21.40 11.00
CA GLU A 241 16.97 -21.50 12.01
C GLU A 241 16.51 -20.99 13.40
N LEU A 242 15.81 -19.82 13.45
CA LEU A 242 15.27 -19.30 14.72
C LEU A 242 14.17 -20.18 15.31
N ALA A 243 13.40 -20.88 14.48
CA ALA A 243 12.40 -21.83 14.96
C ALA A 243 13.03 -23.14 15.48
N GLU A 244 14.11 -23.62 14.87
CA GLU A 244 14.86 -24.79 15.34
C GLU A 244 15.61 -24.51 16.68
N ASP A 245 16.20 -23.32 16.83
CA ASP A 245 16.86 -22.93 18.07
C ASP A 245 15.87 -22.78 19.25
N ALA A 246 14.67 -22.24 18.99
CA ALA A 246 13.63 -22.13 20.02
C ALA A 246 13.11 -23.50 20.49
N VAL A 247 13.01 -24.49 19.59
CA VAL A 247 12.62 -25.86 19.92
C VAL A 247 13.72 -26.60 20.70
N GLN A 248 15.00 -26.33 20.42
CA GLN A 248 16.11 -26.92 21.15
C GLN A 248 16.28 -26.36 22.58
N GLU A 249 15.96 -25.08 22.80
CA GLU A 249 15.96 -24.50 24.16
C GLU A 249 14.81 -25.07 25.03
N GLU A 250 13.62 -25.30 24.47
CA GLU A 250 12.51 -25.94 25.22
C GLU A 250 12.73 -27.41 25.56
N VAL A 251 13.53 -28.13 24.78
CA VAL A 251 13.85 -29.56 25.04
C VAL A 251 14.99 -29.71 26.03
N SER A 252 15.76 -28.64 26.32
CA SER A 252 16.92 -28.65 27.20
C SER A 252 16.64 -28.06 28.60
N ALA A 253 15.40 -27.61 28.86
CA ALA A 253 14.95 -27.04 30.14
C ALA A 253 13.97 -27.97 30.85
#